data_eb8b64726cf1c63fca2b2ede5fa667a9
#
_entry.id   eb8b64726cf1c63fca2b2ede5fa667a9
#
_cell.length_a   1.000
_cell.length_b   1.000
_cell.length_c   1.000
_cell.angle_alpha   90.00
_cell.angle_beta   90.00
_cell.angle_gamma   90.00
#
_symmetry.space_group_name_H-M   'P 1'
#
loop_
_entity.id
_entity.type
_entity.pdbx_description
1 polymer ?
#
loop_
_entity_poly.entity_id
_entity_poly.type
_entity_poly.pdbx_seq_one_letter_code
_entity_poly.pdbx_strand_id
1 'polypeptide(L)'
;FMGIWDTMNDPIMGTIVDKTRTRYGKLRPYLLFVPIPLGAATILFFGGAEFLRGVESTTAKIVYMCITYFIWEFFYTIGDIPFWGMSAAISPNPKDRSRVITSARLISGAIGGLVGPVISIFIDLQKSGKIGMDMRQLFFILGIVAGTFGMGLFSLAGLCTKERVMQQSEEPKISDCFKCLVKNKPLLLIVCSNVLGTVESIADAFTQYFYLFTLGSASLSIVAGIPGTVTGFL
;
A
#
# COMPACT_ATOMS: atom_id res chain seq x y z
N PHE A 1 11.31 -13.02 -2.94
CA PHE A 1 12.09 -12.20 -3.88
C PHE A 1 11.74 -10.72 -3.78
N MET A 2 10.46 -10.38 -3.75
CA MET A 2 9.99 -8.98 -3.69
C MET A 2 10.42 -8.25 -2.42
N GLY A 3 10.36 -8.87 -1.25
CA GLY A 3 10.84 -8.22 -0.01
C GLY A 3 12.34 -7.87 0.02
N ILE A 4 13.17 -8.60 -0.77
CA ILE A 4 14.58 -8.21 -0.96
C ILE A 4 14.66 -6.95 -1.84
N TRP A 5 13.81 -6.88 -2.87
CA TRP A 5 13.72 -5.71 -3.74
C TRP A 5 13.31 -4.46 -2.95
N ASP A 6 12.27 -4.55 -2.12
CA ASP A 6 11.81 -3.43 -1.29
C ASP A 6 12.92 -2.90 -0.38
N THR A 7 13.61 -3.81 0.31
CA THR A 7 14.72 -3.46 1.20
C THR A 7 15.84 -2.70 0.48
N MET A 8 16.04 -2.96 -0.82
CA MET A 8 17.04 -2.24 -1.63
C MET A 8 16.48 -0.97 -2.27
N ASN A 9 15.22 -1.00 -2.67
CA ASN A 9 14.56 0.09 -3.39
C ASN A 9 14.26 1.29 -2.47
N ASP A 10 13.80 1.05 -1.24
CA ASP A 10 13.45 2.10 -0.30
C ASP A 10 14.57 3.09 0.01
N PRO A 11 15.82 2.66 0.33
CA PRO A 11 16.92 3.59 0.53
C PRO A 11 17.29 4.37 -0.73
N ILE A 12 17.20 3.75 -1.91
CA ILE A 12 17.50 4.39 -3.20
C ILE A 12 16.47 5.49 -3.45
N MET A 13 15.18 5.16 -3.33
CA MET A 13 14.10 6.12 -3.53
C MET A 13 14.11 7.22 -2.49
N GLY A 14 14.38 6.90 -1.22
CA GLY A 14 14.58 7.89 -0.17
C GLY A 14 15.67 8.92 -0.55
N THR A 15 16.79 8.44 -1.07
CA THR A 15 17.89 9.30 -1.53
C THR A 15 17.48 10.18 -2.72
N ILE A 16 16.72 9.65 -3.68
CA ILE A 16 16.23 10.39 -4.84
C ILE A 16 15.25 11.49 -4.39
N VAL A 17 14.31 11.16 -3.52
CA VAL A 17 13.36 12.11 -2.93
C VAL A 17 14.13 13.19 -2.14
N ASP A 18 15.17 12.82 -1.40
CA ASP A 18 15.97 13.77 -0.62
C ASP A 18 16.75 14.76 -1.50
N LYS A 19 17.16 14.36 -2.69
CA LYS A 19 17.85 15.23 -3.67
C LYS A 19 16.88 16.06 -4.52
N THR A 20 15.60 15.75 -4.49
CA THR A 20 14.61 16.46 -5.32
C THR A 20 14.41 17.88 -4.81
N ARG A 21 14.52 18.85 -5.70
CA ARG A 21 14.29 20.29 -5.45
C ARG A 21 13.41 20.84 -6.57
N THR A 22 12.14 21.09 -6.27
CA THR A 22 11.22 21.68 -7.24
C THR A 22 10.54 22.92 -6.70
N ARG A 23 9.95 23.72 -7.58
CA ARG A 23 9.12 24.89 -7.22
C ARG A 23 7.89 24.55 -6.38
N TYR A 24 7.44 23.28 -6.42
CA TYR A 24 6.28 22.80 -5.67
C TYR A 24 6.67 22.20 -4.31
N GLY A 25 7.94 22.11 -4.00
CA GLY A 25 8.50 21.45 -2.84
C GLY A 25 9.29 20.21 -3.20
N LYS A 26 9.67 19.43 -2.19
CA LYS A 26 10.45 18.20 -2.30
C LYS A 26 9.57 16.97 -2.46
N LEU A 27 8.49 16.87 -1.68
CA LEU A 27 7.63 15.69 -1.55
C LEU A 27 6.36 15.79 -2.41
N ARG A 28 5.77 17.00 -2.52
CA ARG A 28 4.52 17.25 -3.25
C ARG A 28 4.51 16.78 -4.70
N PRO A 29 5.57 16.94 -5.51
CA PRO A 29 5.55 16.48 -6.89
C PRO A 29 5.25 14.99 -7.02
N TYR A 30 5.82 14.18 -6.11
CA TYR A 30 5.59 12.74 -6.09
C TYR A 30 4.13 12.42 -5.80
N LEU A 31 3.52 13.09 -4.82
CA LEU A 31 2.10 12.91 -4.46
C LEU A 31 1.14 13.31 -5.59
N LEU A 32 1.55 14.20 -6.49
CA LEU A 32 0.73 14.67 -7.61
C LEU A 32 0.88 13.80 -8.86
N PHE A 33 2.10 13.35 -9.17
CA PHE A 33 2.38 12.69 -10.44
C PHE A 33 2.42 11.16 -10.34
N VAL A 34 2.88 10.60 -9.21
CA VAL A 34 2.99 9.14 -9.04
C VAL A 34 1.64 8.42 -9.04
N PRO A 35 0.54 9.00 -8.55
CA PRO A 35 -0.77 8.35 -8.62
C PRO A 35 -1.21 7.95 -10.04
N ILE A 36 -0.76 8.66 -11.07
CA ILE A 36 -1.11 8.35 -12.47
C ILE A 36 -0.49 7.01 -12.91
N PRO A 37 0.84 6.83 -12.91
CA PRO A 37 1.43 5.55 -13.29
C PRO A 37 1.10 4.42 -12.30
N LEU A 38 0.94 4.72 -11.01
CA LEU A 38 0.54 3.73 -10.02
C LEU A 38 -0.89 3.25 -10.26
N GLY A 39 -1.83 4.15 -10.61
CA GLY A 39 -3.18 3.80 -11.00
C GLY A 39 -3.23 2.93 -12.26
N ALA A 40 -2.44 3.27 -13.27
CA ALA A 40 -2.30 2.44 -14.47
C ALA A 40 -1.71 1.05 -14.14
N ALA A 41 -0.69 0.97 -13.30
CA ALA A 41 -0.11 -0.29 -12.84
C ALA A 41 -1.12 -1.13 -12.04
N THR A 42 -1.96 -0.49 -11.20
CA THR A 42 -3.05 -1.17 -10.48
C THR A 42 -4.06 -1.80 -11.44
N ILE A 43 -4.48 -1.06 -12.47
CA ILE A 43 -5.41 -1.56 -13.48
C ILE A 43 -4.79 -2.72 -14.27
N LEU A 44 -3.52 -2.62 -14.64
CA LEU A 44 -2.80 -3.69 -15.33
C LEU A 44 -2.68 -4.94 -14.44
N PHE A 45 -2.36 -4.78 -13.17
CA PHE A 45 -2.19 -5.89 -12.24
C PHE A 45 -3.51 -6.64 -12.02
N PHE A 46 -4.57 -5.95 -11.62
CA PHE A 46 -5.88 -6.57 -11.39
C PHE A 46 -6.60 -6.99 -12.67
N GLY A 47 -6.33 -6.34 -13.79
CA GLY A 47 -6.88 -6.68 -15.10
C GLY A 47 -6.21 -7.86 -15.78
N GLY A 48 -5.11 -8.38 -15.24
CA GLY A 48 -4.32 -9.44 -15.87
C GLY A 48 -5.11 -10.66 -16.27
N ALA A 49 -6.08 -11.08 -15.46
CA ALA A 49 -6.94 -12.22 -15.76
C ALA A 49 -7.86 -11.98 -16.97
N GLU A 50 -8.28 -10.74 -17.21
CA GLU A 50 -9.09 -10.36 -18.38
C GLU A 50 -8.21 -10.15 -19.61
N PHE A 51 -7.07 -9.48 -19.50
CA PHE A 51 -6.13 -9.25 -20.60
C PHE A 51 -5.52 -10.53 -21.17
N LEU A 52 -5.33 -11.54 -20.31
CA LEU A 52 -4.83 -12.87 -20.71
C LEU A 52 -5.96 -13.86 -21.02
N ARG A 53 -7.15 -13.37 -21.31
CA ARG A 53 -8.27 -14.19 -21.73
C ARG A 53 -7.93 -14.88 -23.05
N GLY A 54 -7.95 -16.22 -23.05
CA GLY A 54 -7.55 -17.02 -24.23
C GLY A 54 -6.07 -17.39 -24.29
N VAL A 55 -5.23 -16.89 -23.38
CA VAL A 55 -3.85 -17.41 -23.23
C VAL A 55 -3.88 -18.66 -22.39
N GLU A 56 -3.53 -19.80 -22.97
CA GLU A 56 -3.53 -21.10 -22.25
C GLU A 56 -2.27 -21.31 -21.42
N SER A 57 -1.15 -20.72 -21.83
CA SER A 57 0.15 -20.90 -21.17
C SER A 57 0.15 -20.37 -19.74
N THR A 58 0.27 -21.26 -18.76
CA THR A 58 0.42 -20.92 -17.34
C THR A 58 1.68 -20.10 -17.08
N THR A 59 2.77 -20.41 -17.77
CA THR A 59 4.02 -19.66 -17.65
C THR A 59 3.84 -18.19 -18.06
N ALA A 60 3.14 -17.94 -19.17
CA ALA A 60 2.86 -16.57 -19.63
C ALA A 60 2.04 -15.77 -18.59
N LYS A 61 1.08 -16.41 -17.94
CA LYS A 61 0.27 -15.80 -16.86
C LYS A 61 1.13 -15.46 -15.65
N ILE A 62 2.00 -16.36 -15.22
CA ILE A 62 2.91 -16.12 -14.09
C ILE A 62 3.89 -14.98 -14.41
N VAL A 63 4.49 -14.99 -15.59
CA VAL A 63 5.42 -13.93 -16.02
C VAL A 63 4.73 -12.57 -16.06
N TYR A 64 3.51 -12.50 -16.60
CA TYR A 64 2.72 -11.27 -16.61
C TYR A 64 2.46 -10.76 -15.19
N MET A 65 2.01 -11.65 -14.28
CA MET A 65 1.75 -11.30 -12.87
C MET A 65 3.03 -10.78 -12.18
N CYS A 66 4.17 -11.44 -12.40
CA CYS A 66 5.44 -11.00 -11.82
C CYS A 66 5.85 -9.62 -12.35
N ILE A 67 5.73 -9.37 -13.65
CA ILE A 67 6.13 -8.10 -14.26
C ILE A 67 5.20 -6.98 -13.79
N THR A 68 3.89 -7.18 -13.84
CA THR A 68 2.92 -6.15 -13.43
C THR A 68 2.98 -5.85 -11.94
N TYR A 69 3.20 -6.86 -11.10
CA TYR A 69 3.43 -6.67 -9.67
C TYR A 69 4.72 -5.89 -9.41
N PHE A 70 5.81 -6.21 -10.09
CA PHE A 70 7.07 -5.48 -9.97
C PHE A 70 6.94 -4.00 -10.36
N ILE A 71 6.22 -3.71 -11.46
CA ILE A 71 5.94 -2.33 -11.89
C ILE A 71 5.07 -1.62 -10.84
N TRP A 72 4.07 -2.30 -10.31
CA TRP A 72 3.19 -1.75 -9.28
C TRP A 72 3.96 -1.41 -8.00
N GLU A 73 4.78 -2.33 -7.52
CA GLU A 73 5.61 -2.16 -6.32
C GLU A 73 6.61 -1.01 -6.47
N PHE A 74 7.23 -0.92 -7.64
CA PHE A 74 8.15 0.18 -7.95
C PHE A 74 7.49 1.55 -7.82
N PHE A 75 6.33 1.76 -8.44
CA PHE A 75 5.60 3.02 -8.32
C PHE A 75 5.01 3.24 -6.94
N TYR A 76 4.60 2.17 -6.26
CA TYR A 76 4.11 2.25 -4.88
C TYR A 76 5.16 2.84 -3.95
N THR A 77 6.38 2.32 -3.96
CA THR A 77 7.48 2.84 -3.14
C THR A 77 7.79 4.31 -3.43
N ILE A 78 7.76 4.72 -4.72
CA ILE A 78 7.97 6.13 -5.11
C ILE A 78 6.91 7.05 -4.50
N GLY A 79 5.69 6.57 -4.29
CA GLY A 79 4.60 7.34 -3.68
C GLY A 79 4.60 7.27 -2.15
N ASP A 80 4.87 6.11 -1.57
CA ASP A 80 4.74 5.85 -0.14
C ASP A 80 5.75 6.65 0.70
N ILE A 81 7.02 6.67 0.28
CA ILE A 81 8.08 7.41 0.99
C ILE A 81 7.75 8.91 1.12
N PRO A 82 7.39 9.65 0.04
CA PRO A 82 6.97 11.04 0.16
C PRO A 82 5.68 11.23 0.95
N PHE A 83 4.75 10.29 0.90
CA PHE A 83 3.49 10.35 1.64
C PHE A 83 3.75 10.39 3.16
N TRP A 84 4.53 9.45 3.68
CA TRP A 84 4.89 9.45 5.10
C TRP A 84 5.85 10.59 5.45
N GLY A 85 6.76 10.96 4.55
CA GLY A 85 7.64 12.11 4.71
C GLY A 85 6.88 13.44 4.85
N MET A 86 5.73 13.58 4.17
CA MET A 86 4.89 14.77 4.26
C MET A 86 4.38 15.03 5.68
N SER A 87 4.12 14.00 6.46
CA SER A 87 3.70 14.14 7.87
C SER A 87 4.69 14.94 8.71
N ALA A 88 5.99 14.81 8.41
CA ALA A 88 7.07 15.54 9.06
C ALA A 88 7.24 16.95 8.50
N ALA A 89 6.83 17.20 7.26
CA ALA A 89 6.99 18.47 6.56
C ALA A 89 5.80 19.44 6.79
N ILE A 90 4.64 18.95 7.25
CA ILE A 90 3.42 19.77 7.46
C ILE A 90 3.56 20.74 8.62
N SER A 91 4.17 20.32 9.74
CA SER A 91 4.26 21.16 10.95
C SER A 91 5.61 21.00 11.66
N PRO A 92 6.18 22.10 12.19
CA PRO A 92 7.34 22.01 13.07
C PRO A 92 7.02 21.41 14.45
N ASN A 93 5.74 21.44 14.86
CA ASN A 93 5.32 20.99 16.18
C ASN A 93 5.17 19.46 16.24
N PRO A 94 5.90 18.76 17.12
CA PRO A 94 5.81 17.30 17.24
C PRO A 94 4.39 16.78 17.60
N LYS A 95 3.61 17.54 18.38
CA LYS A 95 2.24 17.15 18.74
C LYS A 95 1.30 17.15 17.53
N ASP A 96 1.44 18.12 16.64
CA ASP A 96 0.62 18.19 15.42
C ASP A 96 0.99 17.04 14.46
N ARG A 97 2.29 16.74 14.32
CA ARG A 97 2.75 15.59 13.53
C ARG A 97 2.17 14.27 14.04
N SER A 98 2.23 14.06 15.36
CA SER A 98 1.65 12.86 15.98
C SER A 98 0.15 12.75 15.71
N ARG A 99 -0.59 13.85 15.86
CA ARG A 99 -2.05 13.87 15.55
C ARG A 99 -2.34 13.53 14.09
N VAL A 100 -1.58 14.10 13.15
CA VAL A 100 -1.75 13.82 11.71
C VAL A 100 -1.49 12.34 11.42
N ILE A 101 -0.38 11.79 11.93
CA ILE A 101 -0.03 10.38 11.72
C ILE A 101 -1.08 9.46 12.35
N THR A 102 -1.51 9.73 13.59
CA THR A 102 -2.52 8.93 14.27
C THR A 102 -3.86 8.97 13.54
N SER A 103 -4.31 10.16 13.13
CA SER A 103 -5.56 10.30 12.36
C SER A 103 -5.48 9.57 11.01
N ALA A 104 -4.36 9.70 10.30
CA ALA A 104 -4.15 9.00 9.03
C ALA A 104 -4.19 7.49 9.22
N ARG A 105 -3.53 6.94 10.25
CA ARG A 105 -3.54 5.51 10.54
C ARG A 105 -4.92 4.99 10.95
N LEU A 106 -5.66 5.74 11.78
CA LEU A 106 -7.02 5.37 12.18
C LEU A 106 -7.97 5.32 10.97
N ILE A 107 -7.94 6.36 10.12
CA ILE A 107 -8.77 6.41 8.91
C ILE A 107 -8.37 5.29 7.93
N SER A 108 -7.07 5.12 7.69
CA SER A 108 -6.57 4.05 6.82
C SER A 108 -6.93 2.67 7.33
N GLY A 109 -6.83 2.43 8.64
CA GLY A 109 -7.22 1.18 9.27
C GLY A 109 -8.72 0.90 9.15
N ALA A 110 -9.56 1.92 9.40
CA ALA A 110 -11.01 1.81 9.26
C ALA A 110 -11.43 1.52 7.81
N ILE A 111 -10.86 2.25 6.83
CA ILE A 111 -11.16 2.04 5.40
C ILE A 111 -10.59 0.70 4.94
N GLY A 112 -9.33 0.39 5.27
CA GLY A 112 -8.69 -0.87 4.91
C GLY A 112 -9.43 -2.08 5.46
N GLY A 113 -9.93 -1.98 6.70
CA GLY A 113 -10.77 -3.00 7.31
C GLY A 113 -12.11 -3.22 6.60
N LEU A 114 -12.61 -2.27 5.81
CA LEU A 114 -13.83 -2.40 5.02
C LEU A 114 -13.60 -2.98 3.62
N VAL A 115 -12.42 -2.76 3.04
CA VAL A 115 -12.12 -3.18 1.65
C VAL A 115 -12.20 -4.69 1.50
N GLY A 116 -11.59 -5.46 2.39
CA GLY A 116 -11.64 -6.93 2.36
C GLY A 116 -13.05 -7.49 2.42
N PRO A 117 -13.87 -7.13 3.42
CA PRO A 117 -15.30 -7.47 3.50
C PRO A 117 -16.07 -7.11 2.24
N VAL A 118 -15.92 -5.91 1.70
CA VAL A 118 -16.62 -5.49 0.48
C VAL A 118 -16.27 -6.39 -0.70
N ILE A 119 -14.99 -6.66 -0.92
CA ILE A 119 -14.52 -7.56 -1.98
C ILE A 119 -15.09 -8.97 -1.76
N SER A 120 -15.08 -9.48 -0.53
CA SER A 120 -15.61 -10.80 -0.19
C SER A 120 -17.11 -10.93 -0.51
N ILE A 121 -17.90 -9.90 -0.21
CA ILE A 121 -19.32 -9.85 -0.56
C ILE A 121 -19.52 -9.91 -2.08
N PHE A 122 -18.75 -9.15 -2.86
CA PHE A 122 -18.83 -9.19 -4.32
C PHE A 122 -18.48 -10.56 -4.89
N ILE A 123 -17.48 -11.24 -4.34
CA ILE A 123 -17.10 -12.61 -4.73
C ILE A 123 -18.26 -13.58 -4.45
N ASP A 124 -18.88 -13.52 -3.28
CA ASP A 124 -19.98 -14.41 -2.92
C ASP A 124 -21.25 -14.11 -3.75
N LEU A 125 -21.54 -12.86 -4.06
CA LEU A 125 -22.64 -12.47 -4.97
C LEU A 125 -22.41 -12.98 -6.40
N GLN A 126 -21.17 -12.94 -6.88
CA GLN A 126 -20.82 -13.48 -8.19
C GLN A 126 -20.96 -15.01 -8.20
N LYS A 127 -20.45 -15.72 -7.18
CA LYS A 127 -20.58 -17.18 -7.05
C LYS A 127 -22.04 -17.64 -6.96
N SER A 128 -22.91 -16.87 -6.32
CA SER A 128 -24.34 -17.15 -6.21
C SER A 128 -25.13 -16.86 -7.49
N GLY A 129 -24.49 -16.37 -8.55
CA GLY A 129 -25.13 -16.04 -9.82
C GLY A 129 -25.99 -14.77 -9.80
N LYS A 130 -25.99 -14.01 -8.71
CA LYS A 130 -26.73 -12.75 -8.59
C LYS A 130 -26.10 -11.61 -9.42
N ILE A 131 -24.83 -11.72 -9.72
CA ILE A 131 -24.10 -10.79 -10.59
C ILE A 131 -23.75 -11.56 -11.86
N GLY A 132 -24.26 -11.11 -13.01
CA GLY A 132 -24.06 -11.76 -14.32
C GLY A 132 -22.68 -11.51 -14.96
N MET A 133 -21.66 -11.18 -14.16
CA MET A 133 -20.29 -10.92 -14.59
C MET A 133 -19.38 -12.09 -14.26
N ASP A 134 -18.38 -12.35 -15.11
CA ASP A 134 -17.31 -13.30 -14.80
C ASP A 134 -16.39 -12.75 -13.69
N MET A 135 -15.78 -13.64 -12.90
CA MET A 135 -14.85 -13.28 -11.84
C MET A 135 -13.69 -12.39 -12.35
N ARG A 136 -13.25 -12.64 -13.59
CA ARG A 136 -12.20 -11.84 -14.23
C ARG A 136 -12.62 -10.39 -14.44
N GLN A 137 -13.84 -10.19 -14.94
CA GLN A 137 -14.43 -8.87 -15.15
C GLN A 137 -14.63 -8.13 -13.82
N LEU A 138 -15.04 -8.85 -12.77
CA LEU A 138 -15.19 -8.29 -11.44
C LEU A 138 -13.86 -7.70 -10.94
N PHE A 139 -12.78 -8.49 -10.98
CA PHE A 139 -11.47 -7.99 -10.54
C PHE A 139 -10.93 -6.86 -11.43
N PHE A 140 -11.21 -6.89 -12.73
CA PHE A 140 -10.84 -5.80 -13.63
C PHE A 140 -11.56 -4.50 -13.27
N ILE A 141 -12.87 -4.54 -13.00
CA ILE A 141 -13.65 -3.37 -12.58
C ILE A 141 -13.15 -2.85 -11.21
N LEU A 142 -12.89 -3.74 -10.26
CA LEU A 142 -12.31 -3.37 -8.97
C LEU A 142 -10.94 -2.70 -9.16
N GLY A 143 -10.12 -3.20 -10.07
CA GLY A 143 -8.84 -2.60 -10.44
C GLY A 143 -8.99 -1.19 -11.03
N ILE A 144 -9.98 -0.98 -11.90
CA ILE A 144 -10.29 0.36 -12.46
C ILE A 144 -10.73 1.32 -11.35
N VAL A 145 -11.64 0.89 -10.47
CA VAL A 145 -12.11 1.72 -9.36
C VAL A 145 -10.97 2.07 -8.41
N ALA A 146 -10.15 1.10 -8.01
CA ALA A 146 -9.01 1.34 -7.15
C ALA A 146 -7.95 2.21 -7.80
N GLY A 147 -7.62 1.94 -9.08
CA GLY A 147 -6.61 2.69 -9.84
C GLY A 147 -7.01 4.11 -10.21
N THR A 148 -8.31 4.39 -10.38
CA THR A 148 -8.79 5.74 -10.69
C THR A 148 -9.20 6.51 -9.45
N PHE A 149 -10.19 6.00 -8.72
CA PHE A 149 -10.73 6.70 -7.54
C PHE A 149 -9.76 6.68 -6.37
N GLY A 150 -9.14 5.53 -6.07
CA GLY A 150 -8.16 5.41 -4.98
C GLY A 150 -6.95 6.30 -5.23
N MET A 151 -6.40 6.30 -6.43
CA MET A 151 -5.26 7.14 -6.79
C MET A 151 -5.64 8.62 -6.92
N GLY A 152 -6.88 8.92 -7.32
CA GLY A 152 -7.43 10.28 -7.25
C GLY A 152 -7.44 10.83 -5.81
N LEU A 153 -7.88 10.04 -4.84
CA LEU A 153 -7.81 10.40 -3.42
C LEU A 153 -6.36 10.59 -2.93
N PHE A 154 -5.43 9.76 -3.39
CA PHE A 154 -4.02 9.91 -3.07
C PHE A 154 -3.46 11.24 -3.59
N SER A 155 -3.84 11.66 -4.81
CA SER A 155 -3.45 12.96 -5.38
C SER A 155 -3.96 14.14 -4.56
N LEU A 156 -5.11 14.01 -3.88
CA LEU A 156 -5.64 15.06 -3.00
C LEU A 156 -4.68 15.35 -1.84
N ALA A 157 -3.93 14.37 -1.35
CA ALA A 157 -2.91 14.60 -0.34
C ALA A 157 -1.87 15.61 -0.84
N GLY A 158 -1.43 15.50 -2.11
CA GLY A 158 -0.51 16.46 -2.72
C GLY A 158 -1.12 17.84 -2.98
N LEU A 159 -2.42 17.90 -3.31
CA LEU A 159 -3.14 19.16 -3.56
C LEU A 159 -3.45 19.91 -2.27
N CYS A 160 -3.92 19.20 -1.24
CA CYS A 160 -4.41 19.80 0.00
C CYS A 160 -3.30 20.09 1.01
N THR A 161 -2.09 19.49 0.87
CA THR A 161 -0.99 19.71 1.80
C THR A 161 0.04 20.68 1.26
N LYS A 162 0.75 21.37 2.16
CA LYS A 162 1.87 22.24 1.84
C LYS A 162 3.06 21.91 2.75
N GLU A 163 4.25 21.83 2.17
CA GLU A 163 5.49 21.72 2.92
C GLU A 163 5.78 23.05 3.61
N ARG A 164 5.67 23.09 4.93
CA ARG A 164 5.97 24.27 5.76
C ARG A 164 7.36 24.22 6.38
N VAL A 165 7.89 23.01 6.54
CA VAL A 165 9.22 22.78 7.12
C VAL A 165 10.13 22.24 6.03
N MET A 166 11.06 23.06 5.57
CA MET A 166 12.13 22.59 4.70
C MET A 166 13.12 21.80 5.57
N GLN A 167 13.10 20.47 5.38
CA GLN A 167 14.14 19.64 5.94
C GLN A 167 15.44 19.89 5.16
N GLN A 168 16.37 20.65 5.75
CA GLN A 168 17.75 20.67 5.31
C GLN A 168 18.38 19.35 5.77
N SER A 169 18.35 18.33 4.94
CA SER A 169 19.15 17.15 5.19
C SER A 169 20.55 17.41 4.65
N GLU A 170 21.54 17.42 5.53
CA GLU A 170 22.90 17.03 5.16
C GLU A 170 22.78 15.64 4.55
N GLU A 171 23.45 15.37 3.43
CA GLU A 171 23.37 14.08 2.72
C GLU A 171 23.94 12.96 3.63
N PRO A 172 23.11 12.18 4.35
CA PRO A 172 23.64 11.13 5.19
C PRO A 172 24.17 10.01 4.29
N LYS A 173 25.35 9.52 4.58
CA LYS A 173 25.85 8.29 3.95
C LYS A 173 25.01 7.12 4.46
N ILE A 174 24.68 6.18 3.58
CA ILE A 174 23.93 4.95 3.95
C ILE A 174 24.56 4.25 5.15
N SER A 175 25.89 4.22 5.23
CA SER A 175 26.64 3.69 6.37
C SER A 175 26.31 4.39 7.71
N ASP A 176 26.02 5.68 7.69
CA ASP A 176 25.71 6.44 8.91
C ASP A 176 24.27 6.19 9.34
N CYS A 177 23.36 5.89 8.41
CA CYS A 177 22.00 5.44 8.71
C CYS A 177 22.01 4.10 9.47
N PHE A 178 22.80 3.11 9.01
CA PHE A 178 22.95 1.84 9.73
C PHE A 178 23.57 2.00 11.13
N LYS A 179 24.60 2.84 11.26
CA LYS A 179 25.18 3.13 12.57
C LYS A 179 24.19 3.81 13.51
N CYS A 180 23.38 4.73 12.98
CA CYS A 180 22.33 5.40 13.73
C CYS A 180 21.26 4.40 14.19
N LEU A 181 20.84 3.47 13.32
CA LEU A 181 19.87 2.43 13.63
C LEU A 181 20.34 1.56 14.81
N VAL A 182 21.57 1.05 14.75
CA VAL A 182 22.12 0.16 15.78
C VAL A 182 22.35 0.87 17.11
N LYS A 183 22.74 2.16 17.07
CA LYS A 183 22.98 2.96 18.27
C LYS A 183 21.70 3.46 18.96
N ASN A 184 20.61 3.59 18.20
CA ASN A 184 19.34 4.11 18.71
C ASN A 184 18.43 2.96 19.17
N LYS A 185 18.52 2.58 20.45
CA LYS A 185 17.72 1.51 21.04
C LYS A 185 16.22 1.66 20.80
N PRO A 186 15.58 2.83 21.01
CA PRO A 186 14.15 3.00 20.70
C PRO A 186 13.81 2.70 19.23
N LEU A 187 14.65 3.16 18.31
CA LEU A 187 14.44 2.91 16.88
C LEU A 187 14.58 1.42 16.55
N LEU A 188 15.58 0.75 17.14
CA LEU A 188 15.78 -0.69 16.96
C LEU A 188 14.56 -1.49 17.45
N LEU A 189 13.99 -1.12 18.61
CA LEU A 189 12.78 -1.76 19.13
C LEU A 189 11.58 -1.58 18.19
N ILE A 190 11.40 -0.39 17.60
CA ILE A 190 10.34 -0.16 16.62
C ILE A 190 10.53 -1.04 15.38
N VAL A 191 11.76 -1.14 14.87
CA VAL A 191 12.07 -2.01 13.73
C VAL A 191 11.81 -3.47 14.05
N CYS A 192 12.24 -3.95 15.21
CA CYS A 192 11.95 -5.32 15.65
C CYS A 192 10.45 -5.58 15.78
N SER A 193 9.68 -4.62 16.32
CA SER A 193 8.23 -4.71 16.41
C SER A 193 7.57 -4.82 15.03
N ASN A 194 8.01 -4.02 14.06
CA ASN A 194 7.50 -4.09 12.69
C ASN A 194 7.82 -5.43 12.02
N VAL A 195 9.04 -5.97 12.22
CA VAL A 195 9.41 -7.29 11.70
C VAL A 195 8.53 -8.39 12.29
N LEU A 196 8.24 -8.34 13.59
CA LEU A 196 7.31 -9.28 14.23
C LEU A 196 5.87 -9.12 13.70
N GLY A 197 5.42 -7.90 13.43
CA GLY A 197 4.12 -7.62 12.81
C GLY A 197 3.98 -8.19 11.39
N THR A 198 5.08 -8.38 10.67
CA THR A 198 5.04 -9.04 9.35
C THR A 198 4.57 -10.49 9.44
N VAL A 199 4.87 -11.18 10.54
CA VAL A 199 4.42 -12.56 10.77
C VAL A 199 2.89 -12.63 10.89
N GLU A 200 2.28 -11.64 11.54
CA GLU A 200 0.82 -11.50 11.63
C GLU A 200 0.18 -11.33 10.23
N SER A 201 0.75 -10.49 9.38
CA SER A 201 0.28 -10.28 8.01
C SER A 201 0.33 -11.56 7.15
N ILE A 202 1.34 -12.41 7.38
CA ILE A 202 1.44 -13.73 6.72
C ILE A 202 0.31 -14.64 7.21
N ALA A 203 0.04 -14.69 8.51
CA ALA A 203 -1.04 -15.49 9.07
C ALA A 203 -2.42 -15.04 8.53
N ASP A 204 -2.64 -13.73 8.39
CA ASP A 204 -3.86 -13.17 7.82
C ASP A 204 -4.07 -13.59 6.36
N ALA A 205 -3.01 -13.63 5.55
CA ALA A 205 -3.09 -14.11 4.18
C ALA A 205 -3.55 -15.58 4.12
N PHE A 206 -2.99 -16.46 4.94
CA PHE A 206 -3.43 -17.87 5.03
C PHE A 206 -4.87 -17.99 5.53
N THR A 207 -5.30 -17.15 6.43
CA THR A 207 -6.67 -17.12 6.96
C THR A 207 -7.70 -16.85 5.86
N GLN A 208 -7.43 -15.93 4.94
CA GLN A 208 -8.30 -15.66 3.79
C GLN A 208 -8.47 -16.89 2.87
N TYR A 209 -7.39 -17.61 2.58
CA TYR A 209 -7.45 -18.85 1.80
C TYR A 209 -8.25 -19.94 2.53
N PHE A 210 -8.11 -20.06 3.85
CA PHE A 210 -8.86 -21.02 4.66
C PHE A 210 -10.38 -20.77 4.54
N TYR A 211 -10.83 -19.54 4.68
CA TYR A 211 -12.27 -19.20 4.55
C TYR A 211 -12.78 -19.50 3.14
N LEU A 212 -12.01 -19.14 2.12
CA LEU A 212 -12.41 -19.30 0.73
C LEU A 212 -12.50 -20.77 0.29
N PHE A 213 -11.49 -21.57 0.65
CA PHE A 213 -11.35 -22.94 0.14
C PHE A 213 -11.89 -24.02 1.08
N THR A 214 -11.84 -23.81 2.39
CA THR A 214 -12.29 -24.80 3.37
C THR A 214 -13.73 -24.59 3.78
N LEU A 215 -14.14 -23.34 4.02
CA LEU A 215 -15.51 -23.01 4.44
C LEU A 215 -16.40 -22.59 3.28
N GLY A 216 -15.88 -22.42 2.07
CA GLY A 216 -16.63 -22.16 0.85
C GLY A 216 -17.26 -20.76 0.76
N SER A 217 -17.05 -19.90 1.74
CA SER A 217 -17.56 -18.53 1.76
C SER A 217 -16.51 -17.55 2.25
N ALA A 218 -16.19 -16.57 1.39
CA ALA A 218 -15.23 -15.52 1.73
C ALA A 218 -15.79 -14.54 2.77
N SER A 219 -17.11 -14.34 2.81
CA SER A 219 -17.78 -13.41 3.73
C SER A 219 -17.74 -13.86 5.19
N LEU A 220 -17.52 -15.15 5.48
CA LEU A 220 -17.33 -15.64 6.85
C LEU A 220 -16.09 -15.02 7.54
N SER A 221 -15.11 -14.58 6.77
CA SER A 221 -13.94 -13.86 7.31
C SER A 221 -14.34 -12.55 8.01
N ILE A 222 -15.45 -11.93 7.59
CA ILE A 222 -15.98 -10.69 8.20
C ILE A 222 -16.39 -10.95 9.65
N VAL A 223 -17.16 -12.02 9.87
CA VAL A 223 -17.66 -12.38 11.20
C VAL A 223 -16.50 -12.73 12.13
N ALA A 224 -15.51 -13.47 11.64
CA ALA A 224 -14.33 -13.83 12.40
C ALA A 224 -13.38 -12.65 12.68
N GLY A 225 -13.38 -11.63 11.82
CA GLY A 225 -12.55 -10.42 12.00
C GLY A 225 -13.12 -9.42 13.02
N ILE A 226 -14.42 -9.51 13.38
CA ILE A 226 -15.05 -8.56 14.33
C ILE A 226 -14.33 -8.51 15.69
N PRO A 227 -14.00 -9.64 16.34
CA PRO A 227 -13.27 -9.59 17.62
C PRO A 227 -11.90 -8.89 17.52
N GLY A 228 -11.17 -9.14 16.42
CA GLY A 228 -9.86 -8.51 16.18
C GLY A 228 -9.95 -7.00 15.97
N THR A 229 -10.99 -6.52 15.26
CA THR A 229 -11.20 -5.08 15.08
C THR A 229 -11.56 -4.40 16.40
N VAL A 230 -12.39 -5.02 17.23
CA VAL A 230 -12.76 -4.47 18.55
C VAL A 230 -11.54 -4.38 19.48
N THR A 231 -10.70 -5.41 19.53
CA THR A 231 -9.49 -5.41 20.37
C THR A 231 -8.41 -4.46 19.85
N GLY A 232 -8.35 -4.20 18.55
CA GLY A 232 -7.42 -3.24 17.96
C GLY A 232 -7.74 -1.77 18.24
N PHE A 233 -8.96 -1.46 18.73
CA PHE A 233 -9.36 -0.12 19.16
C PHE A 233 -9.22 0.11 20.68
N LEU A 234 -8.91 -0.92 21.46
CA LEU A 234 -8.65 -0.85 22.89
C LEU A 234 -7.16 -0.71 23.18
#